data_b317d3629b09ea8812922333b0248b18
#
_entry.id   b317d3629b09ea8812922333b0248b18
#
_cell.length_a   1.000
_cell.length_b   1.000
_cell.length_c   1.000
_cell.angle_alpha   90.00
_cell.angle_beta   90.00
_cell.angle_gamma   90.00
#
_symmetry.space_group_name_H-M   'P 1'
#
loop_
_entity.id
_entity.type
_entity.pdbx_description
1 polymer ?
#
loop_
_entity_poly.entity_id
_entity_poly.type
_entity_poly.pdbx_seq_one_letter_code
_entity_poly.pdbx_strand_id
1 'polypeptide(L)'
;VISHFSSPDYDIVEAESKEEAEKLGNGSGWCTAEKGTNYYDDRYSPKSGRLFIWRSKGKKRGKRASYQLFVGEGLYGKTIEARGRGNSQSSPEDLVKRFGDDTRSFLGEVGVSIVGSSEKTVSQIALEARERLLER
;
A
#
# COMPACT_ATOMS: atom_id res chain seq x y z
N VAL A 1 -10.02 -10.62 8.68
CA VAL A 1 -8.66 -10.08 8.45
C VAL A 1 -7.77 -11.17 7.89
N ILE A 2 -7.12 -10.88 6.77
CA ILE A 2 -6.15 -11.79 6.16
C ILE A 2 -4.75 -11.26 6.46
N SER A 3 -3.88 -12.11 7.02
CA SER A 3 -2.48 -11.78 7.24
C SER A 3 -1.67 -12.18 6.02
N HIS A 4 -0.96 -11.24 5.42
CA HIS A 4 -0.11 -11.46 4.25
C HIS A 4 1.37 -11.55 4.59
N PHE A 5 1.79 -10.86 5.63
CA PHE A 5 3.18 -10.81 6.06
C PHE A 5 3.25 -10.45 7.54
N SER A 6 4.20 -11.02 8.25
CA SER A 6 4.45 -10.67 9.64
C SER A 6 5.94 -10.81 9.96
N SER A 7 6.49 -9.79 10.60
CA SER A 7 7.86 -9.75 11.10
C SER A 7 7.89 -9.11 12.48
N PRO A 8 9.04 -9.09 13.18
CA PRO A 8 9.13 -8.37 14.46
C PRO A 8 8.88 -6.86 14.35
N ASP A 9 9.10 -6.25 13.18
CA ASP A 9 9.00 -4.81 12.98
C ASP A 9 7.65 -4.34 12.47
N TYR A 10 6.99 -5.14 11.61
CA TYR A 10 5.70 -4.76 11.02
C TYR A 10 4.96 -5.98 10.49
N ASP A 11 3.67 -5.78 10.20
CA ASP A 11 2.88 -6.75 9.46
C ASP A 11 2.06 -6.07 8.36
N ILE A 12 1.59 -6.89 7.41
CA ILE A 12 0.70 -6.48 6.33
C ILE A 12 -0.57 -7.32 6.45
N VAL A 13 -1.70 -6.67 6.62
CA VAL A 13 -3.00 -7.34 6.75
C VAL A 13 -3.99 -6.75 5.76
N GLU A 14 -5.00 -7.52 5.42
CA GLU A 14 -6.07 -7.10 4.52
C GLU A 14 -7.38 -7.01 5.28
N ALA A 15 -8.10 -5.89 5.12
CA ALA A 15 -9.44 -5.69 5.65
C ALA A 15 -10.45 -6.27 4.65
N GLU A 16 -11.38 -7.08 5.14
CA GLU A 16 -12.42 -7.71 4.32
C GLU A 16 -13.81 -7.10 4.53
N SER A 17 -13.93 -6.20 5.52
CA SER A 17 -15.20 -5.56 5.84
C SER A 17 -14.96 -4.16 6.39
N LYS A 18 -16.04 -3.38 6.46
CA LYS A 18 -16.03 -2.03 7.06
C LYS A 18 -15.60 -2.09 8.52
N GLU A 19 -16.08 -3.06 9.27
CA GLU A 19 -15.77 -3.24 10.68
C GLU A 19 -14.28 -3.53 10.87
N GLU A 20 -13.71 -4.36 10.01
CA GLU A 20 -12.27 -4.65 10.04
C GLU A 20 -11.45 -3.40 9.68
N ALA A 21 -11.87 -2.65 8.67
CA ALA A 21 -11.19 -1.41 8.28
C ALA A 21 -11.19 -0.37 9.40
N GLU A 22 -12.32 -0.23 10.11
CA GLU A 22 -12.43 0.67 11.26
C GLU A 22 -11.49 0.24 12.40
N LYS A 23 -11.49 -1.04 12.71
CA LYS A 23 -10.68 -1.60 13.80
C LYS A 23 -9.18 -1.50 13.49
N LEU A 24 -8.77 -1.89 12.29
CA LEU A 24 -7.38 -1.89 11.88
C LEU A 24 -6.82 -0.48 11.75
N GLY A 25 -7.62 0.46 11.27
CA GLY A 25 -7.21 1.84 11.05
C GLY A 25 -7.48 2.78 12.22
N ASN A 26 -7.89 2.28 13.37
CA ASN A 26 -8.21 3.10 14.54
C ASN A 26 -7.06 4.05 14.90
N GLY A 27 -7.39 5.34 15.01
CA GLY A 27 -6.40 6.37 15.33
C GLY A 27 -5.52 6.81 14.16
N SER A 28 -5.73 6.28 12.96
CA SER A 28 -4.93 6.61 11.78
C SER A 28 -5.32 7.95 11.12
N GLY A 29 -6.56 8.39 11.30
CA GLY A 29 -7.14 9.54 10.59
C GLY A 29 -7.66 9.22 9.20
N TRP A 30 -7.67 7.94 8.80
CA TRP A 30 -8.18 7.53 7.48
C TRP A 30 -9.69 7.55 7.43
N CYS A 31 -10.26 7.95 6.28
CA CYS A 31 -11.70 7.94 6.08
C CYS A 31 -12.30 6.52 6.11
N THR A 32 -11.52 5.49 5.81
CA THR A 32 -11.94 4.09 5.93
C THR A 32 -12.04 3.60 7.37
N ALA A 33 -11.46 4.34 8.32
CA ALA A 33 -11.45 4.00 9.74
C ALA A 33 -12.42 4.85 10.56
N GLU A 34 -13.17 5.77 9.96
CA GLU A 34 -14.15 6.58 10.65
C GLU A 34 -15.35 5.71 11.09
N LYS A 35 -15.78 5.92 12.31
CA LYS A 35 -16.96 5.22 12.85
C LYS A 35 -18.24 5.77 12.23
N GLY A 36 -19.20 4.88 11.99
CA GLY A 36 -20.47 5.24 11.39
C GLY A 36 -20.41 5.21 9.87
N THR A 37 -20.85 6.30 9.22
CA THR A 37 -20.77 6.43 7.76
C THR A 37 -19.34 6.74 7.36
N ASN A 38 -18.68 5.82 6.64
CA ASN A 38 -17.37 6.04 6.09
C ASN A 38 -17.30 5.61 4.63
N TYR A 39 -16.18 5.88 3.97
CA TYR A 39 -16.02 5.64 2.54
C TYR A 39 -15.65 4.20 2.17
N TYR A 40 -15.53 3.29 3.15
CA TYR A 40 -15.12 1.91 2.86
C TYR A 40 -16.11 1.21 1.93
N ASP A 41 -17.40 1.24 2.28
CA ASP A 41 -18.42 0.54 1.49
C ASP A 41 -18.58 1.12 0.08
N ASP A 42 -18.39 2.43 -0.08
CA ASP A 42 -18.57 3.11 -1.36
C ASP A 42 -17.34 2.98 -2.29
N ARG A 43 -16.14 3.01 -1.74
CA ARG A 43 -14.91 3.11 -2.52
C ARG A 43 -13.93 1.97 -2.33
N TYR A 44 -13.87 1.39 -1.14
CA TYR A 44 -12.80 0.50 -0.73
C TYR A 44 -13.26 -0.90 -0.36
N SER A 45 -14.53 -1.22 -0.60
CA SER A 45 -15.09 -2.53 -0.32
C SER A 45 -14.47 -3.61 -1.21
N PRO A 46 -14.59 -4.91 -0.84
CA PRO A 46 -14.09 -6.01 -1.67
C PRO A 46 -14.67 -6.03 -3.09
N LYS A 47 -15.82 -5.41 -3.31
CA LYS A 47 -16.43 -5.26 -4.65
C LYS A 47 -15.62 -4.30 -5.54
N SER A 48 -14.95 -3.31 -4.93
CA SER A 48 -14.18 -2.29 -5.66
C SER A 48 -12.70 -2.65 -5.75
N GLY A 49 -12.21 -3.47 -4.85
CA GLY A 49 -10.81 -3.84 -4.80
C GLY A 49 -10.40 -4.44 -3.47
N ARG A 50 -9.12 -4.27 -3.13
CA ARG A 50 -8.53 -4.82 -1.91
C ARG A 50 -7.88 -3.71 -1.09
N LEU A 51 -8.10 -3.72 0.22
CA LEU A 51 -7.53 -2.74 1.14
C LEU A 51 -6.52 -3.41 2.06
N PHE A 52 -5.26 -3.02 1.93
CA PHE A 52 -4.15 -3.54 2.73
C PHE A 52 -3.69 -2.49 3.74
N ILE A 53 -3.30 -2.95 4.92
CA ILE A 53 -2.86 -2.08 6.01
C ILE A 53 -1.51 -2.57 6.53
N TRP A 54 -0.52 -1.66 6.57
CA TRP A 54 0.79 -1.87 7.18
C TRP A 54 0.71 -1.41 8.63
N ARG A 55 1.01 -2.33 9.56
CA ARG A 55 1.00 -2.02 10.99
C ARG A 55 2.43 -2.13 11.54
N SER A 56 2.93 -1.03 12.06
CA SER A 56 4.23 -1.01 12.76
C SER A 56 4.06 -1.64 14.15
N LYS A 57 5.06 -2.40 14.58
CA LYS A 57 5.07 -3.05 15.89
C LYS A 57 6.04 -2.32 16.81
N GLY A 58 5.51 -1.78 17.92
CA GLY A 58 6.31 -1.12 18.94
C GLY A 58 6.45 -1.99 20.18
N LYS A 59 7.55 -1.82 20.91
CA LYS A 59 7.81 -2.57 22.14
C LYS A 59 6.80 -2.30 23.26
N LYS A 60 6.26 -1.07 23.32
CA LYS A 60 5.36 -0.62 24.40
C LYS A 60 3.91 -0.43 23.99
N ARG A 61 3.62 -0.23 22.72
CA ARG A 61 2.28 0.17 22.23
C ARG A 61 1.60 -0.86 21.33
N GLY A 62 2.21 -2.03 21.13
CA GLY A 62 1.67 -3.04 20.24
C GLY A 62 1.64 -2.59 18.78
N LYS A 63 0.67 -3.11 18.03
CA LYS A 63 0.55 -2.86 16.59
C LYS A 63 -0.18 -1.53 16.34
N ARG A 64 0.38 -0.73 15.44
CA ARG A 64 -0.15 0.57 15.08
C ARG A 64 -0.23 0.72 13.57
N ALA A 65 -1.41 1.03 13.04
CA ALA A 65 -1.61 1.29 11.62
C ALA A 65 -0.76 2.48 11.17
N SER A 66 0.09 2.25 10.18
CA SER A 66 1.02 3.26 9.66
C SER A 66 0.68 3.69 8.24
N TYR A 67 0.28 2.75 7.40
CA TYR A 67 -0.07 3.00 6.01
C TYR A 67 -1.22 2.12 5.58
N GLN A 68 -2.01 2.60 4.62
CA GLN A 68 -2.98 1.78 3.91
C GLN A 68 -2.73 1.88 2.41
N LEU A 69 -3.05 0.82 1.69
CA LEU A 69 -2.98 0.77 0.24
C LEU A 69 -4.26 0.15 -0.29
N PHE A 70 -4.94 0.85 -1.17
CA PHE A 70 -6.07 0.32 -1.92
C PHE A 70 -5.62 -0.02 -3.34
N VAL A 71 -5.94 -1.23 -3.79
CA VAL A 71 -5.70 -1.69 -5.14
C VAL A 71 -7.03 -2.15 -5.70
N GLY A 72 -7.56 -1.45 -6.68
CA GLY A 72 -8.88 -1.74 -7.22
C GLY A 72 -9.05 -1.37 -8.67
N GLU A 73 -10.25 -1.67 -9.18
CA GLU A 73 -10.68 -1.32 -10.53
C GLU A 73 -11.68 -0.19 -10.46
N GLY A 74 -11.35 0.95 -11.06
CA GLY A 74 -12.25 2.09 -11.20
C GLY A 74 -12.83 2.16 -12.60
N LEU A 75 -13.66 3.19 -12.84
CA LEU A 75 -14.27 3.46 -14.15
C LEU A 75 -13.25 3.62 -15.28
N TYR A 76 -12.05 4.10 -14.94
CA TYR A 76 -11.00 4.43 -15.90
C TYR A 76 -9.80 3.49 -15.82
N GLY A 77 -9.99 2.30 -15.22
CA GLY A 77 -8.95 1.30 -15.08
C GLY A 77 -8.50 1.09 -13.64
N LYS A 78 -7.31 0.54 -13.48
CA LYS A 78 -6.77 0.18 -12.17
C LYS A 78 -6.44 1.41 -11.33
N THR A 79 -6.97 1.45 -10.11
CA THR A 79 -6.72 2.51 -9.14
C THR A 79 -5.82 1.99 -8.03
N ILE A 80 -4.75 2.73 -7.75
CA ILE A 80 -3.83 2.43 -6.64
C ILE A 80 -3.73 3.70 -5.80
N GLU A 81 -4.13 3.61 -4.53
CA GLU A 81 -4.14 4.75 -3.61
C GLU A 81 -3.49 4.36 -2.29
N ALA A 82 -2.43 5.10 -1.92
CA ALA A 82 -1.72 4.90 -0.66
C ALA A 82 -1.89 6.12 0.24
N ARG A 83 -2.08 5.88 1.53
CA ARG A 83 -2.20 6.92 2.56
C ARG A 83 -1.37 6.57 3.78
N GLY A 84 -0.68 7.56 4.32
CA GLY A 84 0.01 7.46 5.60
C GLY A 84 -0.86 7.94 6.75
N ARG A 85 -0.30 8.03 7.95
CA ARG A 85 -1.01 8.50 9.14
C ARG A 85 -1.50 9.93 8.94
N GLY A 86 -2.66 10.24 9.55
CA GLY A 86 -3.32 11.54 9.37
C GLY A 86 -3.91 11.70 7.97
N ASN A 87 -4.11 10.60 7.25
CA ASN A 87 -4.61 10.59 5.87
C ASN A 87 -3.70 11.35 4.90
N SER A 88 -2.39 11.41 5.19
CA SER A 88 -1.42 12.04 4.32
C SER A 88 -1.25 11.25 3.01
N GLN A 89 -1.05 11.95 1.91
CA GLN A 89 -0.82 11.30 0.63
C GLN A 89 0.50 10.53 0.63
N SER A 90 0.49 9.32 0.10
CA SER A 90 1.65 8.47 0.00
C SER A 90 1.64 7.72 -1.34
N SER A 91 2.60 6.83 -1.54
CA SER A 91 2.74 6.05 -2.76
C SER A 91 3.26 4.65 -2.44
N PRO A 92 3.09 3.66 -3.36
CA PRO A 92 3.72 2.35 -3.19
C PRO A 92 5.24 2.43 -3.04
N GLU A 93 5.89 3.37 -3.71
CA GLU A 93 7.33 3.62 -3.60
C GLU A 93 7.71 4.01 -2.17
N ASP A 94 6.91 4.85 -1.52
CA ASP A 94 7.12 5.23 -0.12
C ASP A 94 7.03 4.04 0.82
N LEU A 95 6.11 3.10 0.55
CA LEU A 95 5.98 1.87 1.32
C LEU A 95 7.23 1.01 1.21
N VAL A 96 7.77 0.83 0.01
CA VAL A 96 9.01 0.09 -0.21
C VAL A 96 10.18 0.78 0.48
N LYS A 97 10.26 2.09 0.38
CA LYS A 97 11.31 2.89 1.03
C LYS A 97 11.26 2.77 2.55
N ARG A 98 10.07 2.71 3.12
CA ARG A 98 9.87 2.61 4.57
C ARG A 98 10.06 1.19 5.10
N PHE A 99 9.61 0.17 4.39
CA PHE A 99 9.52 -1.21 4.87
C PHE A 99 10.47 -2.19 4.18
N GLY A 100 10.97 -1.87 2.97
CA GLY A 100 12.01 -2.65 2.31
C GLY A 100 11.52 -3.74 1.34
N ASP A 101 12.36 -4.74 1.12
CA ASP A 101 12.19 -5.73 0.05
C ASP A 101 11.00 -6.66 0.23
N ASP A 102 10.63 -6.98 1.46
CA ASP A 102 9.45 -7.81 1.72
C ASP A 102 8.17 -7.12 1.24
N THR A 103 8.08 -5.81 1.46
CA THR A 103 6.96 -5.00 0.94
C THR A 103 7.00 -4.93 -0.58
N ARG A 104 8.17 -4.80 -1.17
CA ARG A 104 8.32 -4.82 -2.64
C ARG A 104 7.82 -6.12 -3.23
N SER A 105 8.20 -7.24 -2.66
CA SER A 105 7.75 -8.56 -3.11
C SER A 105 6.24 -8.71 -2.98
N PHE A 106 5.68 -8.29 -1.86
CA PHE A 106 4.23 -8.32 -1.63
C PHE A 106 3.48 -7.47 -2.67
N LEU A 107 3.96 -6.26 -2.94
CA LEU A 107 3.32 -5.37 -3.94
C LEU A 107 3.33 -6.02 -5.33
N GLY A 108 4.41 -6.69 -5.70
CA GLY A 108 4.48 -7.45 -6.95
C GLY A 108 3.43 -8.56 -7.02
N GLU A 109 3.22 -9.28 -5.93
CA GLU A 109 2.21 -10.34 -5.84
C GLU A 109 0.77 -9.82 -6.04
N VAL A 110 0.48 -8.62 -5.55
CA VAL A 110 -0.85 -8.02 -5.72
C VAL A 110 -0.97 -7.16 -6.97
N GLY A 111 0.02 -7.23 -7.86
CA GLY A 111 -0.04 -6.58 -9.16
C GLY A 111 0.30 -5.10 -9.17
N VAL A 112 1.03 -4.63 -8.17
CA VAL A 112 1.49 -3.24 -8.09
C VAL A 112 2.93 -3.16 -8.58
N SER A 113 3.15 -2.47 -9.69
CA SER A 113 4.49 -2.25 -10.24
C SER A 113 5.16 -1.06 -9.56
N ILE A 114 6.40 -1.26 -9.14
CA ILE A 114 7.22 -0.20 -8.56
C ILE A 114 8.23 0.23 -9.60
N VAL A 115 8.03 1.40 -10.18
CA VAL A 115 8.96 1.99 -11.14
C VAL A 115 10.16 2.53 -10.36
N GLY A 116 11.37 2.19 -10.83
CA GLY A 116 12.59 2.62 -10.18
C GLY A 116 12.93 1.88 -8.89
N SER A 117 12.25 0.75 -8.60
CA SER A 117 12.51 -0.08 -7.42
C SER A 117 13.94 -0.62 -7.39
N SER A 118 14.59 -0.69 -8.53
CA SER A 118 16.01 -1.05 -8.69
C SER A 118 16.93 0.18 -8.67
N GLU A 119 16.47 1.29 -8.12
CA GLU A 119 17.18 2.57 -8.03
C GLU A 119 17.40 3.28 -9.38
N LYS A 120 16.80 2.77 -10.44
CA LYS A 120 16.88 3.38 -11.76
C LYS A 120 15.66 4.28 -11.99
N THR A 121 15.92 5.52 -12.33
CA THR A 121 14.89 6.46 -12.77
C THR A 121 14.44 6.14 -14.20
N VAL A 122 13.29 6.67 -14.60
CA VAL A 122 12.82 6.55 -15.99
C VAL A 122 13.88 7.11 -16.95
N SER A 123 14.56 8.19 -16.59
CA SER A 123 15.63 8.78 -17.37
C SER A 123 16.82 7.84 -17.54
N GLN A 124 17.20 7.14 -16.48
CA GLN A 124 18.29 6.14 -16.52
C GLN A 124 17.92 4.94 -17.40
N ILE A 125 16.68 4.46 -17.31
CA ILE A 125 16.21 3.35 -18.14
C ILE A 125 16.23 3.76 -19.62
N ALA A 126 15.76 4.98 -19.94
CA ALA A 126 15.80 5.50 -21.31
C ALA A 126 17.23 5.65 -21.83
N LEU A 127 18.15 6.13 -21.00
CA LEU A 127 19.54 6.29 -21.34
C LEU A 127 20.20 4.93 -21.64
N GLU A 128 19.96 3.93 -20.80
CA GLU A 128 20.49 2.57 -21.02
C GLU A 128 19.97 1.95 -22.32
N ALA A 129 18.68 2.14 -22.62
CA ALA A 129 18.09 1.66 -23.86
C ALA A 129 18.73 2.33 -25.07
N ARG A 130 19.03 3.62 -24.99
CA ARG A 130 19.72 4.38 -26.03
C ARG A 130 21.15 3.88 -26.22
N GLU A 131 21.88 3.63 -25.14
CA GLU A 131 23.24 3.09 -25.20
C GLU A 131 23.27 1.72 -25.88
N ARG A 132 22.33 0.83 -25.57
CA ARG A 132 22.20 -0.47 -26.23
C ARG A 132 21.98 -0.34 -27.74
N LEU A 133 21.21 0.63 -28.17
CA LEU A 133 20.97 0.90 -29.61
C LEU A 133 22.24 1.39 -30.30
N LEU A 134 23.07 2.17 -29.60
CA LEU A 134 24.33 2.68 -30.15
C LEU A 134 25.44 1.64 -30.23
N GLU A 135 25.36 0.59 -29.43
CA GLU A 135 26.30 -0.53 -29.43
C GLU A 135 26.09 -1.55 -30.57
N ARG A 136 24.99 -1.40 -31.29
CA ARG A 136 24.72 -2.21 -32.48
C ARG A 136 25.43 -1.59 -33.69
#